data_0ffd1616de1f2c335668912265f35ce2
#
_entry.id   0ffd1616de1f2c335668912265f35ce2
#
_cell.length_a   1.000
_cell.length_b   1.000
_cell.length_c   1.000
_cell.angle_alpha   90.00
_cell.angle_beta   90.00
_cell.angle_gamma   90.00
#
_symmetry.space_group_name_H-M   'P 1'
#
loop_
_entity.id
_entity.type
_entity.pdbx_description
1 polymer ?
#
loop_
_entity_poly.entity_id
_entity_poly.type
_entity_poly.pdbx_seq_one_letter_code
_entity_poly.pdbx_strand_id
1 'polypeptide(L)'
;RFDRARAGRLGVSVGEADQVVETALAGTTVGATVEGRERHPVVVRYQPARRQDEDAVRDLLVPAHGPDGVRPIPLAEVAEVHVVEGPATIKGENGFLRNYVRMNVRDRDLMGFVAEARRVVAQSVTLPPGVFLEWTGQFEHEVRSRRTLAVVVPAVVGLIFLLLYWTYRDLADAALMMLAVPGAAAGGLFFQWLLGVKLSVTVWIGYIACFGMATSTGVIMLVYLREAVERAGGLERVGLDGLRRAVLEGAAHRLRPKLLTEGTVILGLAPMLWATGVASEVIRPMAAPVMGGVLVADEVIDLLLPVLFFQVRRARWRRLHGEAGGTPQERDAGAPPSPTNGDAPRELQAGKGLPTY
;
A
#
# COMPACT_ATOMS: atom_id res chain seq x y z
N ARG A 1 28.14 -39.02 -27.88
CA ARG A 1 29.45 -39.22 -27.22
C ARG A 1 30.43 -39.74 -28.24
N PHE A 2 31.53 -39.02 -28.57
CA PHE A 2 32.54 -39.45 -29.50
C PHE A 2 33.48 -40.50 -28.89
N ASP A 3 33.76 -41.57 -29.69
CA ASP A 3 34.85 -42.50 -29.44
C ASP A 3 36.14 -41.96 -30.12
N ARG A 4 37.01 -41.33 -29.33
CA ARG A 4 38.23 -40.68 -29.83
C ARG A 4 39.20 -41.68 -30.47
N ALA A 5 39.21 -42.93 -29.99
CA ALA A 5 40.10 -43.96 -30.53
C ALA A 5 39.62 -44.44 -31.90
N ARG A 6 38.32 -44.60 -32.10
CA ARG A 6 37.71 -44.91 -33.41
C ARG A 6 37.87 -43.75 -34.36
N ALA A 7 37.55 -42.52 -33.91
CA ALA A 7 37.69 -41.31 -34.72
C ALA A 7 39.13 -41.15 -35.25
N GLY A 8 40.13 -41.33 -34.38
CA GLY A 8 41.54 -41.27 -34.78
C GLY A 8 41.96 -42.34 -35.76
N ARG A 9 41.46 -43.59 -35.62
CA ARG A 9 41.72 -44.69 -36.60
C ARG A 9 41.10 -44.45 -37.97
N LEU A 10 39.94 -43.82 -38.01
CA LEU A 10 39.22 -43.52 -39.23
C LEU A 10 39.60 -42.18 -39.86
N GLY A 11 40.52 -41.42 -39.22
CA GLY A 11 40.95 -40.13 -39.71
C GLY A 11 39.89 -39.02 -39.51
N VAL A 12 38.99 -39.15 -38.53
CA VAL A 12 37.96 -38.14 -38.25
C VAL A 12 38.44 -37.18 -37.18
N SER A 13 38.43 -35.90 -37.50
CA SER A 13 38.60 -34.84 -36.51
C SER A 13 37.33 -34.69 -35.69
N VAL A 14 37.41 -34.84 -34.37
CA VAL A 14 36.24 -34.65 -33.45
C VAL A 14 35.67 -33.25 -33.58
N GLY A 15 36.52 -32.22 -33.79
CA GLY A 15 36.08 -30.83 -33.98
C GLY A 15 35.27 -30.61 -35.26
N GLU A 16 35.71 -31.24 -36.39
CA GLU A 16 34.98 -31.15 -37.66
C GLU A 16 33.65 -31.93 -37.59
N ALA A 17 33.67 -33.10 -36.93
CA ALA A 17 32.45 -33.87 -36.72
C ALA A 17 31.45 -33.13 -35.84
N ASP A 18 31.93 -32.46 -34.81
CA ASP A 18 31.07 -31.63 -33.90
C ASP A 18 30.47 -30.45 -34.67
N GLN A 19 31.25 -29.78 -35.51
CA GLN A 19 30.78 -28.69 -36.38
C GLN A 19 29.69 -29.15 -37.35
N VAL A 20 29.86 -30.38 -37.94
CA VAL A 20 28.80 -30.95 -38.78
C VAL A 20 27.52 -31.21 -38.00
N VAL A 21 27.64 -31.78 -36.78
CA VAL A 21 26.48 -32.04 -35.92
C VAL A 21 25.80 -30.74 -35.52
N GLU A 22 26.58 -29.71 -35.14
CA GLU A 22 26.07 -28.38 -34.82
C GLU A 22 25.31 -27.77 -36.00
N THR A 23 25.93 -27.78 -37.16
CA THR A 23 25.31 -27.25 -38.40
C THR A 23 24.05 -28.02 -38.78
N ALA A 24 24.07 -29.33 -38.66
CA ALA A 24 22.94 -30.18 -39.02
C ALA A 24 21.74 -29.98 -38.10
N LEU A 25 21.97 -29.92 -36.77
CA LEU A 25 20.90 -29.85 -35.75
C LEU A 25 20.47 -28.41 -35.41
N ALA A 26 21.41 -27.56 -35.02
CA ALA A 26 21.15 -26.18 -34.62
C ALA A 26 21.11 -25.22 -35.81
N GLY A 27 21.97 -25.43 -36.77
CA GLY A 27 22.21 -24.54 -37.91
C GLY A 27 23.32 -23.55 -37.66
N THR A 28 24.03 -23.20 -38.74
CA THR A 28 25.11 -22.21 -38.71
C THR A 28 24.70 -20.99 -39.52
N THR A 29 24.88 -19.81 -38.92
CA THR A 29 24.66 -18.54 -39.65
C THR A 29 25.83 -18.28 -40.61
N VAL A 30 25.54 -18.30 -41.88
CA VAL A 30 26.54 -18.10 -42.95
C VAL A 30 26.60 -16.66 -43.49
N GLY A 31 25.62 -15.85 -43.16
CA GLY A 31 25.53 -14.45 -43.57
C GLY A 31 24.27 -13.78 -43.08
N ALA A 32 24.05 -12.55 -43.49
CA ALA A 32 22.81 -11.83 -43.20
C ALA A 32 22.40 -11.01 -44.44
N THR A 33 21.11 -11.00 -44.75
CA THR A 33 20.53 -10.07 -45.72
C THR A 33 20.07 -8.79 -44.99
N VAL A 34 20.13 -7.67 -45.70
CA VAL A 34 19.69 -6.38 -45.20
C VAL A 34 18.52 -5.90 -46.04
N GLU A 35 17.35 -5.80 -45.42
CA GLU A 35 16.14 -5.31 -46.08
C GLU A 35 15.68 -4.04 -45.35
N GLY A 36 16.00 -2.89 -45.94
CA GLY A 36 15.75 -1.60 -45.30
C GLY A 36 16.58 -1.41 -44.02
N ARG A 37 15.92 -1.44 -42.85
CA ARG A 37 16.55 -1.35 -41.51
C ARG A 37 16.69 -2.70 -40.81
N GLU A 38 16.13 -3.74 -41.39
CA GLU A 38 16.12 -5.07 -40.78
C GLU A 38 17.27 -5.93 -41.30
N ARG A 39 17.83 -6.76 -40.42
CA ARG A 39 18.89 -7.72 -40.77
C ARG A 39 18.37 -9.11 -40.49
N HIS A 40 18.31 -9.95 -41.54
CA HIS A 40 17.85 -11.31 -41.44
C HIS A 40 19.03 -12.27 -41.54
N PRO A 41 19.32 -13.10 -40.53
CA PRO A 41 20.40 -14.07 -40.61
C PRO A 41 20.06 -15.17 -41.64
N VAL A 42 21.03 -15.50 -42.49
CA VAL A 42 20.93 -16.66 -43.36
C VAL A 42 21.52 -17.87 -42.63
N VAL A 43 20.67 -18.81 -42.29
CA VAL A 43 21.03 -20.00 -41.51
C VAL A 43 20.99 -21.23 -42.41
N VAL A 44 22.09 -21.97 -42.46
CA VAL A 44 22.17 -23.28 -43.12
C VAL A 44 22.00 -24.38 -42.11
N ARG A 45 21.07 -25.27 -42.38
CA ARG A 45 20.75 -26.39 -41.49
C ARG A 45 20.14 -27.54 -42.29
N TYR A 46 20.21 -28.77 -41.78
CA TYR A 46 19.60 -29.93 -42.43
C TYR A 46 18.06 -29.86 -42.38
N GLN A 47 17.44 -30.48 -43.38
CA GLN A 47 15.97 -30.60 -43.44
C GLN A 47 15.44 -31.30 -42.19
N PRO A 48 14.23 -30.97 -41.72
CA PRO A 48 13.63 -31.58 -40.51
C PRO A 48 13.69 -33.10 -40.53
N ALA A 49 13.31 -33.74 -41.63
CA ALA A 49 13.31 -35.19 -41.76
C ALA A 49 14.68 -35.88 -41.55
N ARG A 50 15.77 -35.10 -41.62
CA ARG A 50 17.14 -35.64 -41.46
C ARG A 50 17.74 -35.31 -40.08
N ARG A 51 16.95 -34.77 -39.12
CA ARG A 51 17.42 -34.35 -37.80
C ARG A 51 16.40 -34.51 -36.67
N GLN A 52 15.23 -35.18 -36.94
CA GLN A 52 14.15 -35.29 -35.97
C GLN A 52 14.25 -36.50 -35.06
N ASP A 53 14.91 -37.58 -35.52
CA ASP A 53 15.07 -38.79 -34.74
C ASP A 53 16.55 -39.17 -34.55
N GLU A 54 16.76 -40.11 -33.66
CA GLU A 54 18.09 -40.61 -33.30
C GLU A 54 18.79 -41.29 -34.46
N ASP A 55 18.05 -42.01 -35.28
CA ASP A 55 18.61 -42.73 -36.45
C ASP A 55 19.06 -41.74 -37.55
N ALA A 56 18.26 -40.70 -37.81
CA ALA A 56 18.65 -39.68 -38.75
C ALA A 56 19.93 -38.93 -38.30
N VAL A 57 20.13 -38.75 -36.98
CA VAL A 57 21.38 -38.15 -36.45
C VAL A 57 22.57 -39.13 -36.55
N ARG A 58 22.35 -40.43 -36.37
CA ARG A 58 23.37 -41.48 -36.56
C ARG A 58 23.90 -41.51 -37.97
N ASP A 59 23.01 -41.31 -38.96
CA ASP A 59 23.31 -41.31 -40.36
C ASP A 59 23.94 -40.04 -40.90
N LEU A 60 24.18 -39.01 -40.05
CA LEU A 60 24.88 -37.79 -40.47
C LEU A 60 26.30 -38.13 -40.98
N LEU A 61 26.63 -37.59 -42.14
CA LEU A 61 27.92 -37.83 -42.75
C LEU A 61 28.97 -36.85 -42.22
N VAL A 62 30.03 -37.39 -41.62
CA VAL A 62 31.19 -36.62 -41.13
C VAL A 62 32.42 -36.88 -42.00
N PRO A 63 33.31 -35.89 -42.21
CA PRO A 63 34.50 -36.07 -43.04
C PRO A 63 35.54 -36.94 -42.34
N ALA A 64 36.01 -37.95 -43.02
CA ALA A 64 37.14 -38.79 -42.64
C ALA A 64 38.34 -38.55 -43.58
N HIS A 65 39.47 -38.15 -43.06
CA HIS A 65 40.70 -37.85 -43.80
C HIS A 65 41.56 -39.10 -43.90
N GLY A 66 41.78 -39.57 -45.12
CA GLY A 66 42.61 -40.74 -45.42
C GLY A 66 43.70 -40.43 -46.45
N PRO A 67 44.58 -41.40 -46.80
CA PRO A 67 45.63 -41.21 -47.77
C PRO A 67 45.10 -40.85 -49.17
N ASP A 68 43.88 -41.33 -49.50
CA ASP A 68 43.24 -41.13 -50.80
C ASP A 68 42.30 -39.88 -50.79
N GLY A 69 42.34 -39.07 -49.76
CA GLY A 69 41.51 -37.85 -49.60
C GLY A 69 40.45 -37.97 -48.57
N VAL A 70 39.46 -37.02 -48.65
CA VAL A 70 38.35 -36.96 -47.66
C VAL A 70 37.19 -37.84 -48.15
N ARG A 71 36.73 -38.74 -47.29
CA ARG A 71 35.53 -39.56 -47.51
C ARG A 71 34.47 -39.31 -46.46
N PRO A 72 33.20 -39.22 -46.83
CA PRO A 72 32.10 -39.13 -45.88
C PRO A 72 31.83 -40.47 -45.21
N ILE A 73 31.74 -40.53 -43.89
CA ILE A 73 31.31 -41.73 -43.15
C ILE A 73 30.17 -41.37 -42.18
N PRO A 74 29.30 -42.32 -41.85
CA PRO A 74 28.22 -42.09 -40.88
C PRO A 74 28.78 -41.74 -39.49
N LEU A 75 28.10 -40.79 -38.78
CA LEU A 75 28.46 -40.42 -37.41
C LEU A 75 28.44 -41.64 -36.44
N ALA A 76 27.57 -42.60 -36.66
CA ALA A 76 27.46 -43.81 -35.86
C ALA A 76 28.77 -44.63 -35.84
N GLU A 77 29.69 -44.48 -36.82
CA GLU A 77 30.96 -45.18 -36.83
C GLU A 77 31.97 -44.62 -35.82
N VAL A 78 31.80 -43.32 -35.43
CA VAL A 78 32.72 -42.59 -34.56
C VAL A 78 32.11 -42.07 -33.28
N ALA A 79 30.78 -42.13 -33.16
CA ALA A 79 30.03 -41.64 -32.00
C ALA A 79 28.83 -42.49 -31.65
N GLU A 80 28.52 -42.59 -30.35
CA GLU A 80 27.28 -43.08 -29.84
C GLU A 80 26.28 -41.94 -29.71
N VAL A 81 25.09 -42.10 -30.32
CA VAL A 81 24.01 -41.14 -30.28
C VAL A 81 22.91 -41.68 -29.41
N HIS A 82 22.55 -40.97 -28.36
CA HIS A 82 21.47 -41.32 -27.45
C HIS A 82 20.65 -40.09 -27.10
N VAL A 83 19.36 -40.26 -27.03
CA VAL A 83 18.44 -39.25 -26.48
C VAL A 83 18.45 -39.38 -24.98
N VAL A 84 18.86 -38.32 -24.30
CA VAL A 84 18.87 -38.25 -22.85
C VAL A 84 18.03 -37.08 -22.37
N GLU A 85 17.27 -37.34 -21.30
CA GLU A 85 16.58 -36.25 -20.63
C GLU A 85 17.55 -35.47 -19.77
N GLY A 86 17.52 -34.15 -19.91
CA GLY A 86 18.37 -33.26 -19.14
C GLY A 86 17.76 -31.87 -18.97
N PRO A 87 18.28 -31.06 -18.07
CA PRO A 87 17.77 -29.70 -17.88
C PRO A 87 18.00 -28.86 -19.14
N ALA A 88 16.93 -28.30 -19.68
CA ALA A 88 17.00 -27.42 -20.86
C ALA A 88 17.84 -26.15 -20.62
N THR A 89 17.95 -25.73 -19.37
CA THR A 89 18.74 -24.58 -18.96
C THR A 89 19.34 -24.83 -17.59
N ILE A 90 20.64 -24.63 -17.45
CA ILE A 90 21.34 -24.62 -16.17
C ILE A 90 21.48 -23.16 -15.74
N LYS A 91 20.84 -22.80 -14.61
CA LYS A 91 20.90 -21.44 -14.07
C LYS A 91 21.84 -21.38 -12.88
N GLY A 92 22.69 -20.36 -12.86
CA GLY A 92 23.56 -20.04 -11.76
C GLY A 92 23.33 -18.61 -11.28
N GLU A 93 23.43 -18.40 -9.99
CA GLU A 93 23.35 -17.10 -9.36
C GLU A 93 24.31 -17.04 -8.16
N ASN A 94 25.09 -15.98 -8.06
CA ASN A 94 26.08 -15.81 -7.00
C ASN A 94 27.08 -17.00 -6.84
N GLY A 95 27.42 -17.65 -7.97
CA GLY A 95 28.33 -18.80 -7.97
C GLY A 95 27.70 -20.15 -7.61
N PHE A 96 26.39 -20.20 -7.31
CA PHE A 96 25.67 -21.45 -7.02
C PHE A 96 24.73 -21.81 -8.18
N LEU A 97 24.61 -23.11 -8.44
CA LEU A 97 23.58 -23.62 -9.33
C LEU A 97 22.21 -23.48 -8.64
N ARG A 98 21.23 -22.98 -9.39
CA ARG A 98 19.86 -22.79 -8.87
C ARG A 98 18.82 -23.56 -9.67
N ASN A 99 17.91 -24.15 -8.96
CA ASN A 99 16.66 -24.65 -9.50
C ASN A 99 15.47 -23.92 -8.84
N TYR A 100 14.41 -23.65 -9.60
CA TYR A 100 13.27 -22.86 -9.14
C TYR A 100 12.03 -23.70 -9.11
N VAL A 101 11.44 -23.85 -7.92
CA VAL A 101 10.09 -24.34 -7.75
C VAL A 101 9.16 -23.14 -7.67
N ARG A 102 8.43 -22.84 -8.75
CA ARG A 102 7.49 -21.72 -8.81
C ARG A 102 6.09 -22.18 -8.47
N MET A 103 5.42 -21.42 -7.62
CA MET A 103 4.04 -21.68 -7.23
C MET A 103 3.26 -20.36 -7.11
N ASN A 104 1.97 -20.42 -7.48
CA ASN A 104 1.05 -19.30 -7.30
C ASN A 104 0.09 -19.62 -6.17
N VAL A 105 -0.05 -18.67 -5.23
CA VAL A 105 -1.00 -18.80 -4.12
C VAL A 105 -2.32 -18.16 -4.55
N ARG A 106 -3.43 -18.93 -4.45
CA ARG A 106 -4.79 -18.45 -4.72
C ARG A 106 -5.66 -18.70 -3.50
N ASP A 107 -6.59 -17.82 -3.24
CA ASP A 107 -7.64 -17.93 -2.21
C ASP A 107 -7.14 -18.08 -0.76
N ARG A 108 -5.86 -17.79 -0.51
CA ARG A 108 -5.30 -17.78 0.85
C ARG A 108 -4.22 -16.70 1.00
N ASP A 109 -3.92 -16.35 2.24
CA ASP A 109 -2.88 -15.39 2.59
C ASP A 109 -1.47 -15.90 2.22
N LEU A 110 -0.70 -15.05 1.54
CA LEU A 110 0.65 -15.38 1.08
C LEU A 110 1.61 -15.65 2.25
N MET A 111 1.54 -14.85 3.31
CA MET A 111 2.43 -14.98 4.47
C MET A 111 2.15 -16.27 5.24
N GLY A 112 0.87 -16.57 5.49
CA GLY A 112 0.44 -17.82 6.13
C GLY A 112 0.82 -19.05 5.31
N PHE A 113 0.66 -18.97 3.98
CA PHE A 113 1.08 -20.04 3.09
C PHE A 113 2.59 -20.31 3.17
N VAL A 114 3.42 -19.27 3.07
CA VAL A 114 4.88 -19.42 3.12
C VAL A 114 5.34 -19.93 4.49
N ALA A 115 4.72 -19.47 5.59
CA ALA A 115 5.05 -19.96 6.93
C ALA A 115 4.72 -21.46 7.09
N GLU A 116 3.57 -21.90 6.57
CA GLU A 116 3.18 -23.31 6.55
C GLU A 116 4.10 -24.14 5.65
N ALA A 117 4.35 -23.67 4.43
CA ALA A 117 5.22 -24.36 3.48
C ALA A 117 6.65 -24.53 4.02
N ARG A 118 7.21 -23.51 4.66
CA ARG A 118 8.51 -23.62 5.34
C ARG A 118 8.52 -24.70 6.40
N ARG A 119 7.47 -24.78 7.21
CA ARG A 119 7.35 -25.82 8.26
C ARG A 119 7.22 -27.20 7.66
N VAL A 120 6.35 -27.39 6.67
CA VAL A 120 6.12 -28.69 6.02
C VAL A 120 7.39 -29.16 5.31
N VAL A 121 8.04 -28.30 4.53
CA VAL A 121 9.29 -28.65 3.84
C VAL A 121 10.41 -29.00 4.81
N ALA A 122 10.57 -28.24 5.90
CA ALA A 122 11.56 -28.53 6.92
C ALA A 122 11.33 -29.89 7.61
N GLN A 123 10.09 -30.34 7.70
CA GLN A 123 9.72 -31.63 8.30
C GLN A 123 9.78 -32.82 7.33
N SER A 124 9.50 -32.57 6.04
CA SER A 124 9.28 -33.64 5.07
C SER A 124 10.43 -33.81 4.08
N VAL A 125 11.32 -32.85 3.95
CA VAL A 125 12.39 -32.86 2.95
C VAL A 125 13.76 -32.85 3.61
N THR A 126 14.52 -33.93 3.39
CA THR A 126 15.93 -33.97 3.79
C THR A 126 16.80 -33.49 2.63
N LEU A 127 17.46 -32.35 2.81
CA LEU A 127 18.33 -31.78 1.79
C LEU A 127 19.69 -32.46 1.77
N PRO A 128 20.26 -32.76 0.58
CA PRO A 128 21.64 -33.22 0.48
C PRO A 128 22.64 -32.18 1.00
N PRO A 129 23.85 -32.59 1.45
CA PRO A 129 24.89 -31.66 1.85
C PRO A 129 25.24 -30.66 0.74
N GLY A 130 25.30 -29.38 1.07
CA GLY A 130 25.57 -28.29 0.11
C GLY A 130 24.35 -27.72 -0.63
N VAL A 131 23.16 -28.29 -0.41
CA VAL A 131 21.90 -27.77 -0.94
C VAL A 131 21.15 -26.99 0.14
N PHE A 132 20.68 -25.79 -0.20
CA PHE A 132 19.88 -24.97 0.71
C PHE A 132 18.68 -24.39 -0.04
N LEU A 133 17.62 -24.09 0.71
CA LEU A 133 16.39 -23.51 0.21
C LEU A 133 16.35 -22.01 0.51
N GLU A 134 16.08 -21.23 -0.50
CA GLU A 134 15.82 -19.80 -0.41
C GLU A 134 14.40 -19.51 -0.87
N TRP A 135 13.65 -18.79 -0.03
CA TRP A 135 12.28 -18.39 -0.34
C TRP A 135 12.27 -16.96 -0.87
N THR A 136 11.99 -16.79 -2.15
CA THR A 136 12.08 -15.52 -2.85
C THR A 136 10.76 -15.14 -3.55
N GLY A 137 10.66 -13.89 -3.99
CA GLY A 137 9.51 -13.39 -4.74
C GLY A 137 8.68 -12.36 -3.97
N GLN A 138 7.38 -12.31 -4.24
CA GLN A 138 6.47 -11.33 -3.63
C GLN A 138 6.48 -11.36 -2.08
N PHE A 139 6.75 -12.53 -1.51
CA PHE A 139 6.89 -12.70 -0.07
C PHE A 139 7.97 -11.80 0.55
N GLU A 140 9.12 -11.65 -0.08
CA GLU A 140 10.20 -10.78 0.44
C GLU A 140 9.79 -9.31 0.42
N HIS A 141 9.11 -8.87 -0.65
CA HIS A 141 8.59 -7.52 -0.73
C HIS A 141 7.58 -7.24 0.38
N GLU A 142 6.70 -8.21 0.69
CA GLU A 142 5.74 -8.11 1.78
C GLU A 142 6.43 -7.99 3.14
N VAL A 143 7.42 -8.85 3.42
CA VAL A 143 8.21 -8.83 4.68
C VAL A 143 8.95 -7.51 4.84
N ARG A 144 9.62 -7.05 3.78
CA ARG A 144 10.35 -5.77 3.79
C ARG A 144 9.42 -4.59 4.02
N SER A 145 8.29 -4.57 3.30
CA SER A 145 7.29 -3.51 3.44
C SER A 145 6.69 -3.47 4.84
N ARG A 146 6.33 -4.62 5.42
CA ARG A 146 5.82 -4.69 6.80
C ARG A 146 6.83 -4.12 7.80
N ARG A 147 8.10 -4.48 7.66
CA ARG A 147 9.16 -3.97 8.55
C ARG A 147 9.34 -2.45 8.41
N THR A 148 9.33 -1.94 7.20
CA THR A 148 9.43 -0.50 6.92
C THR A 148 8.20 0.23 7.48
N LEU A 149 6.99 -0.26 7.22
CA LEU A 149 5.75 0.35 7.70
C LEU A 149 5.64 0.33 9.23
N ALA A 150 6.11 -0.73 9.89
CA ALA A 150 6.13 -0.80 11.36
C ALA A 150 6.95 0.33 12.02
N VAL A 151 7.93 0.90 11.30
CA VAL A 151 8.71 2.05 11.77
C VAL A 151 8.14 3.36 11.25
N VAL A 152 7.80 3.41 9.96
CA VAL A 152 7.36 4.65 9.29
C VAL A 152 6.00 5.12 9.81
N VAL A 153 5.04 4.22 10.00
CA VAL A 153 3.68 4.63 10.44
C VAL A 153 3.70 5.29 11.82
N PRO A 154 4.31 4.70 12.88
CA PRO A 154 4.43 5.38 14.16
C PRO A 154 5.21 6.68 14.10
N ALA A 155 6.28 6.74 13.29
CA ALA A 155 7.07 7.96 13.12
C ALA A 155 6.25 9.09 12.48
N VAL A 156 5.47 8.78 11.44
CA VAL A 156 4.57 9.75 10.77
C VAL A 156 3.46 10.21 11.70
N VAL A 157 2.82 9.28 12.42
CA VAL A 157 1.78 9.61 13.42
C VAL A 157 2.35 10.51 14.52
N GLY A 158 3.55 10.20 15.01
CA GLY A 158 4.25 11.03 15.99
C GLY A 158 4.60 12.43 15.45
N LEU A 159 5.05 12.50 14.20
CA LEU A 159 5.34 13.78 13.54
C LEU A 159 4.07 14.62 13.35
N ILE A 160 2.97 14.02 12.92
CA ILE A 160 1.67 14.70 12.80
C ILE A 160 1.25 15.25 14.17
N PHE A 161 1.33 14.42 15.22
CA PHE A 161 1.01 14.85 16.58
C PHE A 161 1.87 16.03 17.04
N LEU A 162 3.18 15.98 16.77
CA LEU A 162 4.12 17.06 17.09
C LEU A 162 3.77 18.37 16.36
N LEU A 163 3.45 18.28 15.06
CA LEU A 163 3.06 19.44 14.25
C LEU A 163 1.74 20.04 14.74
N LEU A 164 0.75 19.21 15.07
CA LEU A 164 -0.50 19.66 15.65
C LEU A 164 -0.29 20.34 17.01
N TYR A 165 0.53 19.74 17.87
CA TYR A 165 0.87 20.35 19.15
C TYR A 165 1.57 21.70 18.99
N TRP A 166 2.53 21.79 18.06
CA TRP A 166 3.24 23.03 17.80
C TRP A 166 2.32 24.14 17.28
N THR A 167 1.39 23.78 16.39
CA THR A 167 0.43 24.71 15.79
C THR A 167 -0.57 25.22 16.81
N TYR A 168 -1.15 24.34 17.60
CA TYR A 168 -2.26 24.69 18.51
C TYR A 168 -1.83 24.95 19.94
N ARG A 169 -0.61 24.57 20.31
CA ARG A 169 -0.03 24.70 21.66
C ARG A 169 -0.92 24.18 22.78
N ASP A 170 -1.77 23.20 22.46
CA ASP A 170 -2.70 22.55 23.35
C ASP A 170 -2.68 21.03 23.15
N LEU A 171 -2.21 20.32 24.18
CA LEU A 171 -2.07 18.86 24.14
C LEU A 171 -3.42 18.16 24.00
N ALA A 172 -4.46 18.71 24.66
CA ALA A 172 -5.80 18.12 24.60
C ALA A 172 -6.42 18.27 23.20
N ASP A 173 -6.24 19.44 22.58
CA ASP A 173 -6.72 19.67 21.21
C ASP A 173 -5.96 18.79 20.20
N ALA A 174 -4.64 18.67 20.33
CA ALA A 174 -3.85 17.76 19.50
C ALA A 174 -4.28 16.29 19.65
N ALA A 175 -4.54 15.85 20.89
CA ALA A 175 -5.02 14.49 21.16
C ALA A 175 -6.43 14.25 20.60
N LEU A 176 -7.33 15.24 20.70
CA LEU A 176 -8.66 15.15 20.11
C LEU A 176 -8.64 15.00 18.60
N MET A 177 -7.75 15.73 17.89
CA MET A 177 -7.58 15.59 16.44
C MET A 177 -7.05 14.20 16.07
N MET A 178 -6.10 13.67 16.86
CA MET A 178 -5.54 12.34 16.63
C MET A 178 -6.55 11.21 16.84
N LEU A 179 -7.66 11.45 17.53
CA LEU A 179 -8.72 10.46 17.73
C LEU A 179 -9.38 10.02 16.41
N ALA A 180 -9.31 10.85 15.38
CA ALA A 180 -9.77 10.49 14.03
C ALA A 180 -9.02 9.27 13.45
N VAL A 181 -7.73 9.12 13.77
CA VAL A 181 -6.87 8.05 13.22
C VAL A 181 -7.33 6.64 13.67
N PRO A 182 -7.56 6.36 14.97
CA PRO A 182 -8.16 5.09 15.40
C PRO A 182 -9.54 4.83 14.79
N GLY A 183 -10.37 5.87 14.64
CA GLY A 183 -11.68 5.76 13.99
C GLY A 183 -11.55 5.32 12.54
N ALA A 184 -10.65 5.96 11.79
CA ALA A 184 -10.32 5.59 10.42
C ALA A 184 -9.78 4.16 10.30
N ALA A 185 -8.89 3.76 11.22
CA ALA A 185 -8.37 2.40 11.27
C ALA A 185 -9.48 1.36 11.50
N ALA A 186 -10.37 1.62 12.45
CA ALA A 186 -11.49 0.72 12.76
C ALA A 186 -12.45 0.58 11.57
N GLY A 187 -12.80 1.69 10.92
CA GLY A 187 -13.64 1.68 9.72
C GLY A 187 -13.01 0.96 8.55
N GLY A 188 -11.73 1.21 8.31
CA GLY A 188 -10.97 0.52 7.28
C GLY A 188 -10.91 -0.99 7.51
N LEU A 189 -10.63 -1.44 8.74
CA LEU A 189 -10.62 -2.85 9.12
C LEU A 189 -12.00 -3.51 8.95
N PHE A 190 -13.07 -2.82 9.34
CA PHE A 190 -14.43 -3.31 9.17
C PHE A 190 -14.78 -3.52 7.70
N PHE A 191 -14.49 -2.54 6.85
CA PHE A 191 -14.76 -2.65 5.40
C PHE A 191 -13.86 -3.69 4.72
N GLN A 192 -12.59 -3.76 5.12
CA GLN A 192 -11.67 -4.78 4.64
C GLN A 192 -12.20 -6.19 4.97
N TRP A 193 -12.70 -6.41 6.18
CA TRP A 193 -13.32 -7.66 6.60
C TRP A 193 -14.60 -7.95 5.81
N LEU A 194 -15.49 -6.96 5.67
CA LEU A 194 -16.76 -7.07 4.96
C LEU A 194 -16.57 -7.47 3.48
N LEU A 195 -15.56 -6.91 2.82
CA LEU A 195 -15.24 -7.16 1.41
C LEU A 195 -14.31 -8.38 1.21
N GLY A 196 -13.89 -9.05 2.27
CA GLY A 196 -12.99 -10.19 2.22
C GLY A 196 -11.60 -9.85 1.68
N VAL A 197 -11.17 -8.58 1.74
CA VAL A 197 -9.88 -8.12 1.24
C VAL A 197 -8.77 -8.54 2.20
N LYS A 198 -7.78 -9.28 1.69
CA LYS A 198 -6.64 -9.74 2.49
C LYS A 198 -5.62 -8.60 2.69
N LEU A 199 -4.97 -8.61 3.85
CA LEU A 199 -3.95 -7.63 4.18
C LEU A 199 -2.76 -7.73 3.22
N SER A 200 -2.47 -6.65 2.53
CA SER A 200 -1.38 -6.53 1.55
C SER A 200 -0.73 -5.16 1.62
N VAL A 201 0.38 -4.96 0.91
CA VAL A 201 1.03 -3.64 0.81
C VAL A 201 0.09 -2.58 0.27
N THR A 202 -0.74 -2.94 -0.71
CA THR A 202 -1.75 -2.05 -1.30
C THR A 202 -2.82 -1.60 -0.31
N VAL A 203 -3.23 -2.48 0.60
CA VAL A 203 -4.14 -2.14 1.70
C VAL A 203 -3.50 -1.11 2.64
N TRP A 204 -2.22 -1.25 2.96
CA TRP A 204 -1.50 -0.27 3.79
C TRP A 204 -1.41 1.12 3.14
N ILE A 205 -1.23 1.19 1.82
CA ILE A 205 -1.28 2.46 1.08
C ILE A 205 -2.65 3.12 1.27
N GLY A 206 -3.73 2.33 1.19
CA GLY A 206 -5.09 2.80 1.47
C GLY A 206 -5.24 3.36 2.89
N TYR A 207 -4.71 2.69 3.91
CA TYR A 207 -4.73 3.19 5.28
C TYR A 207 -3.97 4.51 5.46
N ILE A 208 -2.79 4.64 4.84
CA ILE A 208 -2.01 5.89 4.90
C ILE A 208 -2.80 7.06 4.32
N ALA A 209 -3.42 6.85 3.16
CA ALA A 209 -4.28 7.85 2.54
C ALA A 209 -5.48 8.21 3.42
N CYS A 210 -6.15 7.20 4.00
CA CYS A 210 -7.27 7.38 4.89
C CYS A 210 -6.90 8.17 6.16
N PHE A 211 -5.77 7.86 6.79
CA PHE A 211 -5.30 8.58 7.99
C PHE A 211 -5.02 10.05 7.70
N GLY A 212 -4.45 10.36 6.53
CA GLY A 212 -4.24 11.74 6.09
C GLY A 212 -5.55 12.51 5.94
N MET A 213 -6.54 11.90 5.30
CA MET A 213 -7.87 12.50 5.13
C MET A 213 -8.60 12.69 6.45
N ALA A 214 -8.63 11.67 7.31
CA ALA A 214 -9.28 11.72 8.62
C ALA A 214 -8.65 12.80 9.52
N THR A 215 -7.32 12.90 9.55
CA THR A 215 -6.61 13.94 10.30
C THR A 215 -6.97 15.33 9.79
N SER A 216 -6.98 15.54 8.47
CA SER A 216 -7.35 16.82 7.86
C SER A 216 -8.78 17.23 8.23
N THR A 217 -9.74 16.30 8.16
CA THR A 217 -11.13 16.55 8.54
C THR A 217 -11.26 16.89 10.02
N GLY A 218 -10.55 16.16 10.89
CA GLY A 218 -10.52 16.43 12.34
C GLY A 218 -9.95 17.80 12.69
N VAL A 219 -8.87 18.21 12.02
CA VAL A 219 -8.27 19.55 12.18
C VAL A 219 -9.28 20.63 11.84
N ILE A 220 -9.94 20.54 10.69
CA ILE A 220 -10.91 21.53 10.26
C ILE A 220 -12.09 21.59 11.24
N MET A 221 -12.64 20.46 11.68
CA MET A 221 -13.71 20.44 12.67
C MET A 221 -13.32 21.18 13.94
N LEU A 222 -12.10 20.92 14.47
CA LEU A 222 -11.64 21.60 15.69
C LEU A 222 -11.48 23.11 15.50
N VAL A 223 -11.02 23.56 14.33
CA VAL A 223 -10.92 24.99 14.02
C VAL A 223 -12.30 25.64 14.10
N TYR A 224 -13.33 25.06 13.50
CA TYR A 224 -14.69 25.59 13.56
C TYR A 224 -15.24 25.61 14.99
N LEU A 225 -14.97 24.58 15.80
CA LEU A 225 -15.39 24.53 17.19
C LEU A 225 -14.70 25.62 18.05
N ARG A 226 -13.38 25.83 17.84
CA ARG A 226 -12.64 26.88 18.54
C ARG A 226 -13.13 28.26 18.16
N GLU A 227 -13.30 28.51 16.87
CA GLU A 227 -13.80 29.78 16.37
C GLU A 227 -15.21 30.09 16.87
N ALA A 228 -16.10 29.09 16.96
CA ALA A 228 -17.43 29.27 17.50
C ALA A 228 -17.39 29.65 19.01
N VAL A 229 -16.51 29.03 19.78
CA VAL A 229 -16.32 29.38 21.21
C VAL A 229 -15.70 30.76 21.36
N GLU A 230 -14.74 31.16 20.52
CA GLU A 230 -14.14 32.50 20.53
C GLU A 230 -15.15 33.57 20.15
N ARG A 231 -15.98 33.34 19.11
CA ARG A 231 -17.09 34.25 18.72
C ARG A 231 -18.13 34.41 19.83
N ALA A 232 -18.36 33.40 20.64
CA ALA A 232 -19.27 33.44 21.78
C ALA A 232 -18.71 34.22 23.00
N GLY A 233 -17.48 34.75 22.90
CA GLY A 233 -16.82 35.53 23.96
C GLY A 233 -15.72 34.80 24.71
N GLY A 234 -15.30 33.60 24.26
CA GLY A 234 -14.26 32.79 24.88
C GLY A 234 -14.72 32.12 26.19
N LEU A 235 -13.87 31.25 26.74
CA LEU A 235 -14.18 30.49 27.97
C LEU A 235 -14.37 31.35 29.22
N GLU A 236 -13.85 32.58 29.22
CA GLU A 236 -13.92 33.46 30.39
C GLU A 236 -15.28 34.15 30.52
N ARG A 237 -15.98 34.43 29.42
CA ARG A 237 -17.24 35.18 29.40
C ARG A 237 -18.47 34.35 29.08
N VAL A 238 -18.26 33.18 28.53
CA VAL A 238 -19.33 32.28 28.10
C VAL A 238 -19.82 31.45 29.31
N GLY A 239 -21.12 31.47 29.54
CA GLY A 239 -21.77 30.52 30.47
C GLY A 239 -21.82 29.10 29.91
N LEU A 240 -22.07 28.11 30.75
CA LEU A 240 -22.10 26.68 30.34
C LEU A 240 -23.09 26.40 29.20
N ASP A 241 -24.27 27.04 29.22
CA ASP A 241 -25.27 26.89 28.18
C ASP A 241 -24.84 27.60 26.86
N GLY A 242 -24.15 28.71 27.00
CA GLY A 242 -23.51 29.40 25.86
C GLY A 242 -22.41 28.56 25.22
N LEU A 243 -21.57 27.93 26.02
CA LEU A 243 -20.53 27.01 25.52
C LEU A 243 -21.13 25.82 24.77
N ARG A 244 -22.21 25.23 25.30
CA ARG A 244 -22.93 24.14 24.64
C ARG A 244 -23.50 24.58 23.30
N ARG A 245 -24.14 25.76 23.23
CA ARG A 245 -24.69 26.30 21.99
C ARG A 245 -23.61 26.60 20.98
N ALA A 246 -22.50 27.22 21.39
CA ALA A 246 -21.37 27.50 20.51
C ALA A 246 -20.77 26.23 19.89
N VAL A 247 -20.60 25.15 20.67
CA VAL A 247 -20.09 23.88 20.16
C VAL A 247 -21.07 23.25 19.17
N LEU A 248 -22.38 23.27 19.44
CA LEU A 248 -23.39 22.74 18.52
C LEU A 248 -23.44 23.56 17.23
N GLU A 249 -23.37 24.87 17.30
CA GLU A 249 -23.37 25.75 16.15
C GLU A 249 -22.10 25.53 15.28
N GLY A 250 -20.93 25.46 15.91
CA GLY A 250 -19.65 25.20 15.22
C GLY A 250 -19.66 23.86 14.49
N ALA A 251 -20.18 22.80 15.13
CA ALA A 251 -20.32 21.49 14.52
C ALA A 251 -21.31 21.51 13.33
N ALA A 252 -22.50 22.16 13.51
CA ALA A 252 -23.53 22.23 12.49
C ALA A 252 -23.07 23.00 11.23
N HIS A 253 -22.32 24.07 11.40
CA HIS A 253 -21.79 24.83 10.26
C HIS A 253 -20.81 24.02 9.40
N ARG A 254 -20.08 23.09 10.01
CA ARG A 254 -19.13 22.23 9.28
C ARG A 254 -19.81 21.08 8.53
N LEU A 255 -20.98 20.65 8.97
CA LEU A 255 -21.63 19.44 8.44
C LEU A 255 -21.94 19.55 6.93
N ARG A 256 -22.45 20.69 6.44
CA ARG A 256 -22.80 20.87 5.02
C ARG A 256 -21.62 20.76 4.06
N PRO A 257 -20.50 21.52 4.22
CA PRO A 257 -19.34 21.41 3.33
C PRO A 257 -18.72 20.02 3.40
N LYS A 258 -18.77 19.38 4.57
CA LYS A 258 -18.20 18.05 4.81
C LYS A 258 -18.96 17.00 4.02
N LEU A 259 -20.28 16.93 4.11
CA LEU A 259 -21.10 15.95 3.39
C LEU A 259 -20.86 16.01 1.87
N LEU A 260 -20.65 17.19 1.31
CA LEU A 260 -20.30 17.34 -0.11
C LEU A 260 -18.93 16.73 -0.44
N THR A 261 -17.92 17.00 0.40
CA THR A 261 -16.56 16.48 0.19
C THR A 261 -16.54 14.96 0.33
N GLU A 262 -17.14 14.41 1.37
CA GLU A 262 -17.24 12.98 1.63
C GLU A 262 -18.04 12.26 0.55
N GLY A 263 -19.18 12.81 0.18
CA GLY A 263 -19.98 12.27 -0.93
C GLY A 263 -19.18 12.17 -2.23
N THR A 264 -18.39 13.20 -2.53
CA THR A 264 -17.51 13.19 -3.70
C THR A 264 -16.44 12.09 -3.62
N VAL A 265 -15.82 11.91 -2.45
CA VAL A 265 -14.80 10.85 -2.22
C VAL A 265 -15.44 9.47 -2.35
N ILE A 266 -16.57 9.25 -1.70
CA ILE A 266 -17.29 7.97 -1.75
C ILE A 266 -17.72 7.64 -3.19
N LEU A 267 -18.35 8.59 -3.89
CA LEU A 267 -18.75 8.40 -5.28
C LEU A 267 -17.57 8.17 -6.22
N GLY A 268 -16.45 8.83 -5.97
CA GLY A 268 -15.21 8.63 -6.74
C GLY A 268 -14.55 7.28 -6.52
N LEU A 269 -14.58 6.76 -5.28
CA LEU A 269 -13.98 5.48 -4.92
C LEU A 269 -14.92 4.29 -5.15
N ALA A 270 -16.23 4.49 -5.12
CA ALA A 270 -17.21 3.42 -5.27
C ALA A 270 -16.97 2.55 -6.52
N PRO A 271 -16.75 3.12 -7.74
CA PRO A 271 -16.49 2.32 -8.93
C PRO A 271 -15.25 1.42 -8.80
N MET A 272 -14.25 1.82 -8.00
CA MET A 272 -13.01 1.05 -7.81
C MET A 272 -13.23 -0.26 -7.06
N LEU A 273 -14.27 -0.35 -6.22
CA LEU A 273 -14.60 -1.58 -5.50
C LEU A 273 -15.16 -2.67 -6.41
N TRP A 274 -15.79 -2.29 -7.51
CA TRP A 274 -16.34 -3.21 -8.52
C TRP A 274 -15.47 -3.32 -9.77
N ALA A 275 -14.28 -2.72 -9.75
CA ALA A 275 -13.35 -2.80 -10.87
C ALA A 275 -12.98 -4.28 -11.13
N THR A 276 -12.93 -4.66 -12.41
CA THR A 276 -12.54 -5.97 -12.90
C THR A 276 -11.35 -5.84 -13.85
N GLY A 277 -10.52 -6.88 -13.98
CA GLY A 277 -9.33 -6.90 -14.83
C GLY A 277 -8.03 -6.88 -14.04
N VAL A 278 -6.90 -6.82 -14.75
CA VAL A 278 -5.54 -6.98 -14.16
C VAL A 278 -5.22 -5.92 -13.10
N ALA A 279 -5.63 -4.67 -13.32
CA ALA A 279 -5.39 -3.59 -12.37
C ALA A 279 -6.28 -3.66 -11.11
N SER A 280 -7.39 -4.40 -11.15
CA SER A 280 -8.33 -4.50 -10.02
C SER A 280 -7.70 -5.16 -8.79
N GLU A 281 -6.72 -6.05 -8.97
CA GLU A 281 -5.98 -6.71 -7.90
C GLU A 281 -5.21 -5.71 -7.00
N VAL A 282 -4.89 -4.53 -7.53
CA VAL A 282 -4.20 -3.46 -6.80
C VAL A 282 -5.19 -2.39 -6.33
N ILE A 283 -6.10 -1.97 -7.20
CA ILE A 283 -7.01 -0.84 -6.95
C ILE A 283 -8.06 -1.18 -5.90
N ARG A 284 -8.70 -2.34 -6.00
CA ARG A 284 -9.76 -2.77 -5.09
C ARG A 284 -9.28 -2.91 -3.64
N PRO A 285 -8.14 -3.59 -3.34
CA PRO A 285 -7.62 -3.66 -1.98
C PRO A 285 -7.22 -2.31 -1.39
N MET A 286 -6.80 -1.35 -2.21
CA MET A 286 -6.47 0.00 -1.76
C MET A 286 -7.73 0.82 -1.45
N ALA A 287 -8.78 0.73 -2.27
CA ALA A 287 -10.00 1.50 -2.11
C ALA A 287 -10.83 1.07 -0.88
N ALA A 288 -10.81 -0.22 -0.51
CA ALA A 288 -11.60 -0.75 0.59
C ALA A 288 -11.31 -0.08 1.95
N PRO A 289 -10.06 0.01 2.44
CA PRO A 289 -9.77 0.67 3.71
C PRO A 289 -9.98 2.18 3.64
N VAL A 290 -9.80 2.81 2.48
CA VAL A 290 -10.06 4.26 2.32
C VAL A 290 -11.54 4.54 2.50
N MET A 291 -12.40 3.81 1.79
CA MET A 291 -13.83 4.04 1.86
C MET A 291 -14.39 3.74 3.26
N GLY A 292 -14.04 2.60 3.84
CA GLY A 292 -14.50 2.25 5.18
C GLY A 292 -13.95 3.17 6.26
N GLY A 293 -12.68 3.55 6.12
CA GLY A 293 -12.03 4.44 7.06
C GLY A 293 -12.60 5.86 7.02
N VAL A 294 -12.88 6.41 5.83
CA VAL A 294 -13.52 7.73 5.70
C VAL A 294 -14.90 7.70 6.33
N LEU A 295 -15.75 6.74 5.96
CA LEU A 295 -17.11 6.65 6.51
C LEU A 295 -17.14 6.61 8.05
N VAL A 296 -16.31 5.78 8.68
CA VAL A 296 -16.33 5.65 10.15
C VAL A 296 -15.55 6.79 10.84
N ALA A 297 -14.44 7.25 10.25
CA ALA A 297 -13.72 8.39 10.80
C ALA A 297 -14.60 9.64 10.85
N ASP A 298 -15.40 9.83 9.83
CA ASP A 298 -16.28 10.98 9.71
C ASP A 298 -17.39 10.96 10.77
N GLU A 299 -18.00 9.80 11.03
CA GLU A 299 -18.94 9.66 12.13
C GLU A 299 -18.29 9.94 13.51
N VAL A 300 -17.07 9.45 13.70
CA VAL A 300 -16.29 9.72 14.94
C VAL A 300 -15.99 11.21 15.07
N ILE A 301 -15.61 11.88 13.98
CA ILE A 301 -15.29 13.31 13.99
C ILE A 301 -16.55 14.14 14.23
N ASP A 302 -17.68 13.80 13.62
CA ASP A 302 -18.90 14.59 13.69
C ASP A 302 -19.65 14.43 15.02
N LEU A 303 -19.60 13.26 15.64
CA LEU A 303 -20.30 12.97 16.88
C LEU A 303 -19.39 13.03 18.10
N LEU A 304 -18.29 12.31 18.06
CA LEU A 304 -17.44 12.12 19.24
C LEU A 304 -16.54 13.34 19.52
N LEU A 305 -15.97 13.93 18.46
CA LEU A 305 -15.04 15.05 18.65
C LEU A 305 -15.70 16.30 19.25
N PRO A 306 -16.89 16.77 18.81
CA PRO A 306 -17.57 17.89 19.47
C PRO A 306 -17.96 17.59 20.94
N VAL A 307 -18.38 16.35 21.23
CA VAL A 307 -18.71 15.94 22.60
C VAL A 307 -17.49 15.96 23.50
N LEU A 308 -16.38 15.39 23.06
CA LEU A 308 -15.14 15.39 23.83
C LEU A 308 -14.54 16.79 23.96
N PHE A 309 -14.59 17.58 22.90
CA PHE A 309 -14.20 18.97 22.93
C PHE A 309 -15.00 19.76 23.98
N PHE A 310 -16.33 19.59 23.98
CA PHE A 310 -17.18 20.20 25.01
C PHE A 310 -16.78 19.75 26.42
N GLN A 311 -16.52 18.45 26.65
CA GLN A 311 -16.10 17.95 27.96
C GLN A 311 -14.77 18.56 28.43
N VAL A 312 -13.78 18.62 27.54
CA VAL A 312 -12.48 19.24 27.83
C VAL A 312 -12.64 20.72 28.15
N ARG A 313 -13.41 21.45 27.33
CA ARG A 313 -13.68 22.90 27.56
C ARG A 313 -14.51 23.13 28.83
N ARG A 314 -15.49 22.28 29.12
CA ARG A 314 -16.28 22.30 30.37
C ARG A 314 -15.38 22.08 31.60
N ALA A 315 -14.44 21.14 31.54
CA ALA A 315 -13.51 20.90 32.64
C ALA A 315 -12.60 22.12 32.88
N ARG A 316 -12.12 22.78 31.81
CA ARG A 316 -11.34 24.03 31.90
C ARG A 316 -12.19 25.19 32.42
N TRP A 317 -13.41 25.32 31.92
CA TRP A 317 -14.35 26.33 32.38
C TRP A 317 -14.62 26.20 33.89
N ARG A 318 -14.84 24.98 34.40
CA ARG A 318 -15.03 24.73 35.81
C ARG A 318 -13.80 25.11 36.65
N ARG A 319 -12.60 24.91 36.18
CA ARG A 319 -11.38 25.35 36.87
C ARG A 319 -11.28 26.87 36.91
N LEU A 320 -11.59 27.56 35.83
CA LEU A 320 -11.55 29.03 35.75
C LEU A 320 -12.62 29.70 36.66
N HIS A 321 -13.83 29.12 36.73
CA HIS A 321 -14.95 29.73 37.47
C HIS A 321 -15.18 29.08 38.84
N GLY A 322 -14.59 27.91 39.12
CA GLY A 322 -14.72 27.23 40.40
C GLY A 322 -13.74 27.73 41.47
N GLU A 323 -12.61 28.33 41.05
CA GLU A 323 -11.70 29.05 41.94
C GLU A 323 -12.16 30.50 42.25
N ALA A 324 -13.15 31.01 41.48
CA ALA A 324 -13.76 32.35 41.70
C ALA A 324 -15.13 32.33 42.39
N GLY A 325 -15.65 31.11 42.73
CA GLY A 325 -17.03 30.94 43.22
C GLY A 325 -17.13 30.47 44.66
N GLY A 326 -16.92 31.37 45.62
CA GLY A 326 -17.73 31.40 46.81
C GLY A 326 -19.21 31.62 46.41
N THR A 327 -20.10 30.84 46.98
CA THR A 327 -21.53 30.74 46.69
C THR A 327 -22.22 32.09 46.41
N PRO A 328 -23.15 32.18 45.44
CA PRO A 328 -23.93 33.39 45.14
C PRO A 328 -24.78 33.92 46.29
N GLN A 329 -24.84 33.22 47.43
CA GLN A 329 -25.67 33.55 48.58
C GLN A 329 -25.06 34.55 49.58
N GLU A 330 -23.75 34.90 49.43
CA GLU A 330 -23.12 35.84 50.36
C GLU A 330 -22.99 37.29 49.82
N ARG A 331 -23.40 37.56 48.58
CA ARG A 331 -23.36 38.95 48.06
C ARG A 331 -24.62 39.76 48.30
N ASP A 332 -25.72 39.13 48.73
CA ASP A 332 -26.97 39.84 49.08
C ASP A 332 -27.14 40.17 50.56
N ALA A 333 -26.20 39.75 51.41
CA ALA A 333 -26.28 40.01 52.87
C ALA A 333 -25.49 41.23 53.33
N GLY A 334 -24.90 42.05 52.45
CA GLY A 334 -24.04 43.16 52.85
C GLY A 334 -24.40 44.54 52.29
N ALA A 335 -25.57 44.71 51.68
CA ALA A 335 -25.99 46.03 51.21
C ALA A 335 -26.82 46.75 52.31
N PRO A 336 -26.40 47.92 52.83
CA PRO A 336 -27.21 48.70 53.76
C PRO A 336 -28.46 49.24 53.05
N PRO A 337 -29.62 49.39 53.75
CA PRO A 337 -30.84 49.85 53.15
C PRO A 337 -30.71 51.29 52.65
N SER A 338 -31.08 51.56 51.40
CA SER A 338 -31.22 52.85 50.82
C SER A 338 -32.33 53.68 51.50
N PRO A 339 -32.15 54.95 51.80
CA PRO A 339 -33.16 55.78 52.45
C PRO A 339 -34.30 56.09 51.44
N THR A 340 -35.52 55.86 51.96
CA THR A 340 -36.77 56.40 51.43
C THR A 340 -36.79 57.91 51.50
N ASN A 341 -37.02 58.60 50.40
CA ASN A 341 -37.70 59.90 50.31
C ASN A 341 -38.15 60.07 48.86
N GLY A 342 -39.34 60.26 48.57
CA GLY A 342 -40.38 61.19 48.79
C GLY A 342 -40.17 62.47 47.94
N ASP A 343 -41.14 62.70 47.11
CA ASP A 343 -41.47 63.96 46.44
C ASP A 343 -41.07 64.07 44.94
N ALA A 344 -42.12 64.07 44.15
CA ALA A 344 -42.23 64.62 42.79
C ALA A 344 -42.21 66.17 42.89
N PRO A 345 -41.98 66.97 41.85
CA PRO A 345 -43.01 67.18 40.84
C PRO A 345 -42.54 67.36 39.35
N ARG A 346 -43.48 67.14 38.53
CA ARG A 346 -43.86 67.59 37.18
C ARG A 346 -43.07 68.73 36.53
N GLU A 347 -42.99 68.60 35.25
CA GLU A 347 -43.19 69.56 34.11
C GLU A 347 -42.00 69.56 33.16
N LEU A 348 -42.15 69.48 31.95
CA LEU A 348 -42.69 70.11 30.80
C LEU A 348 -41.90 69.82 29.54
N GLN A 349 -42.56 69.28 28.54
CA GLN A 349 -42.58 69.70 27.13
C GLN A 349 -41.32 69.69 26.23
N ALA A 350 -41.55 69.00 25.18
CA ALA A 350 -41.43 69.47 23.78
C ALA A 350 -40.11 69.32 23.04
N GLY A 351 -40.18 68.55 22.03
CA GLY A 351 -39.89 69.10 20.74
C GLY A 351 -38.81 68.43 19.86
N LYS A 352 -39.28 67.79 18.84
CA LYS A 352 -38.70 67.78 17.47
C LYS A 352 -37.28 67.14 17.29
N GLY A 353 -37.13 66.19 16.46
CA GLY A 353 -37.19 66.19 15.04
C GLY A 353 -36.32 65.02 14.50
N LEU A 354 -36.87 64.25 13.68
CA LEU A 354 -36.17 63.47 12.66
C LEU A 354 -35.41 64.40 11.69
N PRO A 355 -34.36 64.06 11.00
CA PRO A 355 -34.52 63.10 9.88
C PRO A 355 -33.34 62.15 9.62
N THR A 356 -33.72 61.02 8.99
CA THR A 356 -33.14 60.40 7.78
C THR A 356 -31.68 60.71 7.41
N TYR A 357 -30.87 59.65 7.41
CA TYR A 357 -30.26 59.12 6.18
C TYR A 357 -29.86 57.65 6.46
#